data_abde02e09d387fd683430014599fa828
#
_entry.id   abde02e09d387fd683430014599fa828
#
_cell.length_a   1.000
_cell.length_b   1.000
_cell.length_c   1.000
_cell.angle_alpha   90.00
_cell.angle_beta   90.00
_cell.angle_gamma   90.00
#
_symmetry.space_group_name_H-M   'P 1'
#
loop_
_entity.id
_entity.type
_entity.pdbx_description
1 polymer ?
#
loop_
_entity_poly.entity_id
_entity_poly.type
_entity_poly.pdbx_seq_one_letter_code
_entity_poly.pdbx_strand_id
1 'polypeptide(L)' 'MDMAAVQKEADDLARTAQTIPGDVASLRKGILPKDFTQKLRRIEKLSKRLRSQVSD' A
#
# COMPACT_ATOMS: atom_id res chain seq x y z
N MET A 1 -10.93 7.09 18.26
CA MET A 1 -10.23 6.98 16.96
C MET A 1 -9.31 8.19 16.77
N ASP A 2 -8.06 7.95 16.44
CA ASP A 2 -7.11 9.03 16.18
C ASP A 2 -7.10 9.36 14.69
N MET A 3 -7.74 10.46 14.32
CA MET A 3 -7.87 10.84 12.92
C MET A 3 -6.53 11.21 12.29
N ALA A 4 -5.57 11.73 13.06
CA ALA A 4 -4.26 12.03 12.51
C ALA A 4 -3.52 10.75 12.11
N ALA A 5 -3.62 9.71 12.93
CA ALA A 5 -3.02 8.41 12.61
C ALA A 5 -3.73 7.75 11.44
N VAL A 6 -5.06 7.82 11.39
CA VAL A 6 -5.85 7.28 10.28
C VAL A 6 -5.44 7.97 8.97
N GLN A 7 -5.34 9.29 8.99
CA GLN A 7 -4.98 10.06 7.81
C GLN A 7 -3.58 9.71 7.32
N LYS A 8 -2.62 9.58 8.25
CA LYS A 8 -1.25 9.22 7.92
C LYS A 8 -1.18 7.84 7.25
N GLU A 9 -1.86 6.86 7.82
CA GLU A 9 -1.86 5.51 7.25
C GLU A 9 -2.57 5.45 5.90
N ALA A 10 -3.66 6.21 5.75
CA ALA A 10 -4.34 6.30 4.48
C ALA A 10 -3.44 6.92 3.40
N ASP A 11 -2.69 7.97 3.76
CA ASP A 11 -1.77 8.61 2.84
C ASP A 11 -0.62 7.68 2.46
N ASP A 12 -0.07 6.94 3.42
CA ASP A 12 0.97 5.96 3.15
C ASP A 12 0.48 4.87 2.21
N LEU A 13 -0.73 4.38 2.46
CA LEU A 13 -1.35 3.34 1.64
C LEU A 13 -1.54 3.84 0.21
N ALA A 14 -2.10 5.03 0.05
CA ALA A 14 -2.34 5.62 -1.26
C ALA A 14 -1.03 5.83 -2.01
N ARG A 15 -0.01 6.35 -1.33
CA ARG A 15 1.29 6.60 -1.94
C ARG A 15 1.94 5.31 -2.42
N THR A 16 1.88 4.27 -1.61
CA THR A 16 2.41 2.96 -1.98
C THR A 16 1.64 2.36 -3.15
N ALA A 17 0.30 2.45 -3.09
CA ALA A 17 -0.57 1.90 -4.14
C ALA A 17 -0.37 2.60 -5.49
N GLN A 18 -0.03 3.90 -5.48
CA GLN A 18 0.19 4.65 -6.72
C GLN A 18 1.38 4.13 -7.53
N THR A 19 2.29 3.39 -6.91
CA THR A 19 3.44 2.82 -7.61
C THR A 19 3.10 1.50 -8.32
N ILE A 20 1.97 0.88 -7.98
CA ILE A 20 1.61 -0.44 -8.51
C ILE A 20 1.36 -0.45 -10.02
N PRO A 21 0.64 0.54 -10.60
CA PRO A 21 0.44 0.53 -12.06
C PRO A 21 1.75 0.53 -12.84
N GLY A 22 2.76 1.27 -12.37
CA GLY A 22 4.07 1.26 -13.01
C GLY A 22 4.76 -0.10 -12.90
N ASP A 23 4.61 -0.75 -11.75
CA ASP A 23 5.16 -2.08 -11.53
C ASP A 23 4.49 -3.11 -12.45
N VAL A 24 3.17 -3.01 -12.62
CA VAL A 24 2.44 -3.90 -13.54
C VAL A 24 2.91 -3.69 -14.97
N ALA A 25 3.16 -2.43 -15.36
CA ALA A 25 3.70 -2.15 -16.69
C ALA A 25 5.07 -2.80 -16.88
N SER A 26 5.91 -2.81 -15.84
CA SER A 26 7.20 -3.50 -15.88
C SER A 26 7.04 -5.00 -16.04
N LEU A 27 6.07 -5.60 -15.33
CA LEU A 27 5.78 -7.02 -15.44
C LEU A 27 5.38 -7.41 -16.86
N ARG A 28 4.63 -6.56 -17.56
CA ARG A 28 4.24 -6.80 -18.96
C ARG A 28 5.45 -6.87 -19.87
N LYS A 29 6.53 -6.17 -19.51
CA LYS A 29 7.79 -6.20 -20.26
C LYS A 29 8.71 -7.33 -19.83
N GLY A 30 8.26 -8.18 -18.92
CA GLY A 30 9.05 -9.28 -18.39
C GLY A 30 10.03 -8.87 -17.30
N ILE A 31 9.85 -7.70 -16.72
CA ILE A 31 10.72 -7.18 -15.65
C ILE A 31 9.95 -7.26 -14.33
N LEU A 32 10.49 -8.00 -13.36
CA LEU A 32 9.92 -8.07 -12.02
C LEU A 32 10.59 -7.01 -11.13
N PRO A 33 9.84 -5.98 -10.67
CA PRO A 33 10.40 -5.00 -9.74
C PRO A 33 10.87 -5.69 -8.46
N LYS A 34 12.05 -5.30 -7.98
CA LYS A 34 12.69 -5.95 -6.83
C LYS A 34 11.84 -5.93 -5.58
N ASP A 35 11.12 -4.83 -5.38
CA ASP A 35 10.36 -4.60 -4.16
C ASP A 35 8.86 -4.83 -4.34
N PHE A 36 8.44 -5.44 -5.44
CA PHE A 36 7.01 -5.60 -5.75
C PHE A 36 6.28 -6.39 -4.66
N THR A 37 6.85 -7.53 -4.26
CA THR A 37 6.25 -8.36 -3.21
C THR A 37 6.21 -7.61 -1.87
N GLN A 38 7.27 -6.87 -1.56
CA GLN A 38 7.33 -6.08 -0.33
C GLN A 38 6.28 -4.98 -0.33
N LYS A 39 6.05 -4.33 -1.47
CA LYS A 39 5.00 -3.31 -1.60
C LYS A 39 3.63 -3.90 -1.34
N LEU A 40 3.34 -5.07 -1.90
CA LEU A 40 2.06 -5.72 -1.69
C LEU A 40 1.85 -6.07 -0.22
N ARG A 41 2.89 -6.55 0.45
CA ARG A 41 2.82 -6.83 1.89
C ARG A 41 2.60 -5.56 2.70
N ARG A 42 3.25 -4.48 2.31
CA ARG A 42 3.08 -3.18 2.98
C ARG A 42 1.64 -2.68 2.82
N ILE A 43 1.09 -2.77 1.62
CA ILE A 43 -0.29 -2.38 1.35
C ILE A 43 -1.25 -3.21 2.22
N GLU A 44 -1.02 -4.51 2.30
CA GLU A 44 -1.82 -5.41 3.13
C GLU A 44 -1.77 -5.01 4.60
N LYS A 45 -0.56 -4.74 5.11
CA LYS A 45 -0.35 -4.34 6.48
C LYS A 45 -1.04 -3.02 6.80
N LEU A 46 -0.87 -2.02 5.93
CA LEU A 46 -1.49 -0.72 6.10
C LEU A 46 -3.01 -0.81 6.04
N SER A 47 -3.53 -1.65 5.15
CA SER A 47 -4.98 -1.90 5.06
C SER A 47 -5.53 -2.49 6.35
N LYS A 48 -4.82 -3.45 6.93
CA LYS A 48 -5.22 -4.08 8.19
C LYS A 48 -5.21 -3.07 9.33
N ARG A 49 -4.17 -2.25 9.42
CA ARG A 49 -4.07 -1.23 10.45
C ARG A 49 -5.20 -0.22 10.34
N LEU A 50 -5.45 0.24 9.13
CA LEU A 50 -6.50 1.22 8.87
C LEU A 50 -7.86 0.66 9.26
N ARG A 51 -8.14 -0.56 8.86
CA ARG A 51 -9.38 -1.25 9.19
C ARG A 51 -9.55 -1.41 10.70
N SER A 52 -8.45 -1.76 11.38
CA SER A 52 -8.46 -1.92 12.83
C SER A 52 -8.78 -0.60 13.54
N GLN A 53 -8.26 0.52 13.03
CA GLN A 53 -8.49 1.82 13.64
C GLN A 53 -9.91 2.33 13.48
N VAL A 54 -10.59 1.97 12.41
CA VAL A 54 -11.94 2.48 12.13
C VAL A 54 -13.05 1.52 12.51
N SER A 55 -12.75 0.29 12.88
CA SER A 55 -13.78 -0.71 13.15
C SER A 55 -14.01 -0.99 14.63
N ASP A 56 -13.59 -0.13 15.50
CA ASP A 56 -13.89 -0.26 16.93
C ASP A 56 -15.37 0.03 17.22
#